data_9555fe4e33bee62e74a159db52cec5e2
#
_entry.id   9555fe4e33bee62e74a159db52cec5e2
#
_cell.length_a   1.000
_cell.length_b   1.000
_cell.length_c   1.000
_cell.angle_alpha   90.00
_cell.angle_beta   90.00
_cell.angle_gamma   90.00
#
_symmetry.space_group_name_H-M   'P 1'
#
loop_
_entity.id
_entity.type
_entity.pdbx_description
1 polymer ?
#
loop_
_entity_poly.entity_id
_entity_poly.type
_entity_poly.pdbx_seq_one_letter_code
_entity_poly.pdbx_strand_id
1 'polypeptide(L)'
;MINSYTNESEAEEDTNEYSMQLSKFTVIKTSNVTRNKGYNRFRWDLRHQGIIGSEKGKNLRGPLVKPGKYKVQLAVDQRPILTEEFIVLKDPNADTPDAALKQLEEFQLKLVDKIKEANQLAEEINLSISKKKSKKRKSASLKRTLGQLETKEGTYRQPMLIDQLRYLYGMTTRADQALGQDAYDRFADLTAQFDEIKKQL
;
A
#
# COMPACT_ATOMS: atom_id res chain seq x y z
N MET A 1 12.21 -6.74 -2.41
CA MET A 1 11.07 -7.67 -2.22
C MET A 1 10.18 -7.50 -3.43
N ILE A 2 9.96 -8.53 -4.20
CA ILE A 2 9.30 -8.46 -5.51
C ILE A 2 7.84 -8.84 -5.32
N ASN A 3 6.96 -8.12 -5.99
CA ASN A 3 5.54 -8.46 -6.03
C ASN A 3 5.35 -9.75 -6.83
N SER A 4 4.63 -10.73 -6.29
CA SER A 4 4.19 -11.88 -7.05
C SER A 4 2.74 -11.68 -7.47
N TYR A 5 2.44 -12.07 -8.71
CA TYR A 5 1.11 -11.97 -9.28
C TYR A 5 0.59 -13.39 -9.46
N THR A 6 -0.48 -13.73 -8.76
CA THR A 6 -1.12 -15.04 -8.92
C THR A 6 -2.54 -14.88 -9.44
N ASN A 7 -2.97 -15.87 -10.16
CA ASN A 7 -4.33 -15.99 -10.63
C ASN A 7 -5.00 -17.08 -9.77
N GLU A 8 -5.61 -16.69 -8.67
CA GLU A 8 -6.28 -17.64 -7.77
C GLU A 8 -7.72 -17.92 -8.18
N SER A 9 -8.00 -19.20 -8.38
CA SER A 9 -9.25 -19.80 -7.95
C SER A 9 -8.99 -20.35 -6.56
N GLU A 10 -9.83 -20.03 -5.57
CA GLU A 10 -9.85 -20.47 -4.17
C GLU A 10 -8.86 -21.60 -3.85
N ALA A 11 -7.74 -21.26 -3.19
CA ALA A 11 -6.77 -22.25 -2.74
C ALA A 11 -6.93 -22.44 -1.23
N GLU A 12 -7.19 -23.68 -0.82
CA GLU A 12 -7.05 -24.17 0.54
C GLU A 12 -5.64 -23.88 1.08
N GLU A 13 -5.55 -23.55 2.36
CA GLU A 13 -4.30 -23.33 3.09
C GLU A 13 -3.44 -24.59 3.10
N ASP A 14 -2.54 -24.70 2.13
CA ASP A 14 -1.52 -25.75 2.14
C ASP A 14 -0.22 -25.17 2.74
N THR A 15 0.06 -25.57 3.99
CA THR A 15 1.22 -25.16 4.79
C THR A 15 2.46 -25.96 4.42
N ASN A 16 2.92 -25.88 3.18
CA ASN A 16 4.17 -26.52 2.80
C ASN A 16 5.33 -25.50 2.66
N GLU A 17 6.56 -26.00 2.55
CA GLU A 17 7.79 -25.20 2.50
C GLU A 17 7.80 -24.16 1.36
N TYR A 18 7.04 -24.38 0.28
CA TYR A 18 6.86 -23.47 -0.84
C TYR A 18 5.94 -22.28 -0.51
N SER A 19 4.90 -22.50 0.29
CA SER A 19 4.02 -21.42 0.74
C SER A 19 4.76 -20.46 1.68
N MET A 20 5.71 -20.97 2.48
CA MET A 20 6.61 -20.15 3.30
C MET A 20 7.59 -19.32 2.47
N GLN A 21 8.08 -19.81 1.33
CA GLN A 21 8.92 -19.00 0.43
C GLN A 21 8.11 -17.94 -0.29
N LEU A 22 6.89 -18.22 -0.72
CA LEU A 22 5.98 -17.28 -1.35
C LEU A 22 5.48 -16.22 -0.37
N SER A 23 5.39 -16.52 0.94
CA SER A 23 5.02 -15.53 1.97
C SER A 23 6.00 -14.34 2.08
N LYS A 24 7.23 -14.48 1.54
CA LYS A 24 8.20 -13.38 1.42
C LYS A 24 7.89 -12.43 0.25
N PHE A 25 6.96 -12.77 -0.61
CA PHE A 25 6.54 -11.96 -1.75
C PHE A 25 5.15 -11.39 -1.47
N THR A 26 4.96 -10.13 -1.78
CA THR A 26 3.62 -9.55 -1.76
C THR A 26 2.86 -10.05 -2.98
N VAL A 27 1.90 -10.93 -2.76
CA VAL A 27 1.01 -11.41 -3.83
C VAL A 27 0.03 -10.31 -4.17
N ILE A 28 0.05 -9.85 -5.41
CA ILE A 28 -0.99 -8.96 -5.93
C ILE A 28 -1.95 -9.84 -6.73
N LYS A 29 -3.18 -9.95 -6.26
CA LYS A 29 -4.27 -10.50 -7.09
C LYS A 29 -4.50 -9.55 -8.26
N THR A 30 -4.11 -9.96 -9.46
CA THR A 30 -4.47 -9.23 -10.67
C THR A 30 -5.34 -10.13 -11.53
N SER A 31 -6.50 -9.61 -11.90
CA SER A 31 -7.35 -10.20 -12.95
C SER A 31 -6.71 -10.16 -14.35
N ASN A 32 -5.50 -9.62 -14.45
CA ASN A 32 -4.87 -9.27 -15.72
C ASN A 32 -3.87 -10.31 -16.24
N VAL A 33 -3.63 -11.39 -15.49
CA VAL A 33 -2.79 -12.50 -15.97
C VAL A 33 -3.67 -13.44 -16.78
N THR A 34 -3.48 -13.44 -18.10
CA THR A 34 -4.23 -14.34 -19.01
C THR A 34 -3.68 -15.75 -18.93
N ARG A 35 -4.56 -16.76 -19.13
CA ARG A 35 -4.23 -18.20 -19.15
C ARG A 35 -4.70 -18.83 -20.47
N ASN A 36 -4.58 -18.13 -21.58
CA ASN A 36 -5.02 -18.61 -22.86
C ASN A 36 -4.00 -19.60 -23.45
N LYS A 37 -4.46 -20.56 -24.24
CA LYS A 37 -3.56 -21.40 -25.02
C LYS A 37 -2.78 -20.52 -26.00
N GLY A 38 -1.44 -20.63 -25.99
CA GLY A 38 -0.54 -19.85 -26.81
C GLY A 38 0.10 -18.69 -26.03
N TYR A 39 0.22 -17.53 -26.69
CA TYR A 39 0.95 -16.39 -26.14
C TYR A 39 0.15 -15.65 -25.09
N ASN A 40 0.76 -15.42 -23.92
CA ASN A 40 0.22 -14.60 -22.82
C ASN A 40 1.18 -13.46 -22.52
N ARG A 41 0.65 -12.26 -22.30
CA ARG A 41 1.43 -11.07 -21.97
C ARG A 41 1.01 -10.51 -20.61
N PHE A 42 1.98 -10.29 -19.76
CA PHE A 42 1.83 -9.53 -18.53
C PHE A 42 2.61 -8.22 -18.65
N ARG A 43 2.06 -7.11 -18.11
CA ARG A 43 2.73 -5.82 -18.04
C ARG A 43 2.83 -5.39 -16.58
N TRP A 44 4.04 -5.25 -16.09
CA TRP A 44 4.31 -4.63 -14.81
C TRP A 44 4.53 -3.13 -15.00
N ASP A 45 3.96 -2.30 -14.13
CA ASP A 45 4.05 -0.83 -14.18
C ASP A 45 5.23 -0.28 -13.37
N LEU A 46 6.20 -1.13 -13.03
CA LEU A 46 7.38 -0.82 -12.23
C LEU A 46 7.05 -0.25 -10.83
N ARG A 47 5.93 -0.67 -10.26
CA ARG A 47 5.50 -0.21 -8.95
C ARG A 47 5.41 -1.35 -7.95
N HIS A 48 5.62 -0.97 -6.68
CA HIS A 48 5.23 -1.79 -5.55
C HIS A 48 3.71 -1.89 -5.45
N GLN A 49 3.26 -2.83 -4.64
CA GLN A 49 1.84 -2.93 -4.34
C GLN A 49 1.34 -1.67 -3.64
N GLY A 50 0.28 -1.10 -4.17
CA GLY A 50 -0.44 -0.01 -3.56
C GLY A 50 -1.48 -0.48 -2.55
N ILE A 51 -2.46 0.36 -2.29
CA ILE A 51 -3.63 0.04 -1.49
C ILE A 51 -4.79 -0.21 -2.43
N ILE A 52 -5.44 -1.38 -2.30
CA ILE A 52 -6.69 -1.70 -2.97
C ILE A 52 -7.78 -1.52 -1.92
N GLY A 53 -8.54 -0.44 -2.03
CA GLY A 53 -9.66 -0.17 -1.15
C GLY A 53 -10.93 -0.88 -1.62
N SER A 54 -11.79 -1.25 -0.69
CA SER A 54 -13.11 -1.83 -0.98
C SER A 54 -14.08 -0.83 -1.61
N GLU A 55 -13.83 0.47 -1.47
CA GLU A 55 -14.68 1.53 -1.96
C GLU A 55 -14.01 2.34 -3.08
N LYS A 56 -14.85 2.88 -3.97
CA LYS A 56 -14.39 3.76 -5.06
C LYS A 56 -13.66 4.98 -4.51
N GLY A 57 -12.42 5.22 -4.98
CA GLY A 57 -11.58 6.33 -4.52
C GLY A 57 -10.62 6.00 -3.38
N LYS A 58 -10.72 4.84 -2.73
CA LYS A 58 -9.77 4.42 -1.69
C LYS A 58 -8.51 3.73 -2.21
N ASN A 59 -8.43 3.50 -3.51
CA ASN A 59 -7.23 2.95 -4.14
C ASN A 59 -6.07 3.94 -4.07
N LEU A 60 -4.88 3.42 -3.82
CA LEU A 60 -3.62 4.16 -3.88
C LEU A 60 -2.61 3.35 -4.67
N ARG A 61 -2.07 3.94 -5.74
CA ARG A 61 -0.99 3.29 -6.50
C ARG A 61 0.26 3.20 -5.63
N GLY A 62 0.97 2.08 -5.73
CA GLY A 62 2.22 1.91 -5.02
C GLY A 62 3.33 2.83 -5.55
N PRO A 63 4.42 3.03 -4.77
CA PRO A 63 5.58 3.78 -5.21
C PRO A 63 6.27 3.08 -6.39
N LEU A 64 6.99 3.84 -7.20
CA LEU A 64 7.90 3.29 -8.20
C LEU A 64 9.03 2.54 -7.50
N VAL A 65 9.50 1.47 -8.12
CA VAL A 65 10.69 0.77 -7.65
C VAL A 65 11.93 1.57 -8.03
N LYS A 66 12.94 1.59 -7.16
CA LYS A 66 14.24 2.20 -7.49
C LYS A 66 14.94 1.44 -8.62
N PRO A 67 15.88 2.07 -9.32
CA PRO A 67 16.79 1.38 -10.24
C PRO A 67 17.52 0.22 -9.55
N GLY A 68 17.69 -0.90 -10.26
CA GLY A 68 18.37 -2.08 -9.70
C GLY A 68 18.04 -3.38 -10.43
N LYS A 69 18.54 -4.49 -9.86
CA LYS A 69 18.30 -5.84 -10.36
C LYS A 69 17.02 -6.40 -9.75
N TYR A 70 16.19 -6.98 -10.59
CA TYR A 70 14.91 -7.58 -10.23
C TYR A 70 14.81 -8.98 -10.82
N LYS A 71 13.91 -9.78 -10.24
CA LYS A 71 13.56 -11.10 -10.72
C LYS A 71 12.07 -11.16 -10.98
N VAL A 72 11.68 -11.76 -12.08
CA VAL A 72 10.31 -12.17 -12.34
C VAL A 72 10.24 -13.68 -12.24
N GLN A 73 9.23 -14.18 -11.57
CA GLN A 73 9.03 -15.62 -11.40
C GLN A 73 7.63 -15.99 -11.88
N LEU A 74 7.56 -16.96 -12.77
CA LEU A 74 6.33 -17.61 -13.15
C LEU A 74 6.12 -18.83 -12.25
N ALA A 75 5.00 -18.86 -11.53
CA ALA A 75 4.59 -20.00 -10.74
C ALA A 75 3.26 -20.56 -11.26
N VAL A 76 3.13 -21.88 -11.27
CA VAL A 76 1.89 -22.60 -11.56
C VAL A 76 1.63 -23.51 -10.37
N ASP A 77 0.42 -23.45 -9.84
CA ASP A 77 0.03 -24.19 -8.63
C ASP A 77 1.05 -23.99 -7.47
N GLN A 78 1.44 -22.72 -7.27
CA GLN A 78 2.43 -22.28 -6.28
C GLN A 78 3.85 -22.83 -6.49
N ARG A 79 4.11 -23.58 -7.56
CA ARG A 79 5.44 -24.08 -7.89
C ARG A 79 6.13 -23.14 -8.88
N PRO A 80 7.32 -22.62 -8.58
CA PRO A 80 8.08 -21.81 -9.51
C PRO A 80 8.50 -22.67 -10.71
N ILE A 81 8.14 -22.23 -11.92
CA ILE A 81 8.49 -22.94 -13.16
C ILE A 81 9.61 -22.23 -13.89
N LEU A 82 9.58 -20.90 -13.90
CA LEU A 82 10.54 -20.06 -14.62
C LEU A 82 10.89 -18.85 -13.75
N THR A 83 12.19 -18.51 -13.74
CA THR A 83 12.69 -17.29 -13.09
C THR A 83 13.64 -16.60 -14.06
N GLU A 84 13.39 -15.30 -14.31
CA GLU A 84 14.22 -14.45 -15.14
C GLU A 84 14.68 -13.23 -14.35
N GLU A 85 15.92 -12.79 -14.63
CA GLU A 85 16.49 -11.58 -14.05
C GLU A 85 16.48 -10.45 -15.07
N PHE A 86 16.22 -9.23 -14.60
CA PHE A 86 16.27 -8.05 -15.44
C PHE A 86 16.72 -6.83 -14.61
N ILE A 87 17.10 -5.76 -15.29
CA ILE A 87 17.57 -4.52 -14.68
C ILE A 87 16.56 -3.43 -14.98
N VAL A 88 16.13 -2.73 -13.93
CA VAL A 88 15.41 -1.46 -14.06
C VAL A 88 16.47 -0.36 -14.07
N LEU A 89 16.52 0.38 -15.17
CA LEU A 89 17.45 1.49 -15.32
C LEU A 89 16.84 2.78 -14.78
N LYS A 90 17.67 3.67 -14.30
CA LYS A 90 17.30 5.04 -13.95
C LYS A 90 16.91 5.80 -15.23
N ASP A 91 15.96 6.73 -15.11
CA ASP A 91 15.69 7.68 -16.19
C ASP A 91 16.97 8.48 -16.49
N PRO A 92 17.47 8.46 -17.75
CA PRO A 92 18.67 9.19 -18.11
C PRO A 92 18.56 10.72 -17.94
N ASN A 93 17.33 11.25 -17.92
CA ASN A 93 17.08 12.67 -17.70
C ASN A 93 16.95 13.07 -16.23
N ALA A 94 16.97 12.10 -15.30
CA ALA A 94 16.88 12.38 -13.87
C ALA A 94 18.29 12.54 -13.26
N ASP A 95 18.60 13.73 -12.74
CA ASP A 95 19.89 14.01 -12.07
C ASP A 95 19.95 13.48 -10.63
N THR A 96 18.81 13.02 -10.08
CA THR A 96 18.72 12.55 -8.70
C THR A 96 19.66 11.38 -8.43
N PRO A 97 20.50 11.41 -7.39
CA PRO A 97 21.39 10.31 -7.04
C PRO A 97 20.61 9.03 -6.67
N ASP A 98 21.18 7.86 -6.98
CA ASP A 98 20.54 6.56 -6.67
C ASP A 98 20.25 6.38 -5.17
N ALA A 99 21.13 6.93 -4.31
CA ALA A 99 20.90 6.93 -2.86
C ALA A 99 19.64 7.69 -2.46
N ALA A 100 19.36 8.83 -3.12
CA ALA A 100 18.16 9.62 -2.87
C ALA A 100 16.90 8.91 -3.40
N LEU A 101 16.97 8.25 -4.55
CA LEU A 101 15.89 7.42 -5.08
C LEU A 101 15.55 6.24 -4.15
N LYS A 102 16.58 5.62 -3.55
CA LYS A 102 16.40 4.59 -2.54
C LYS A 102 15.69 5.13 -1.29
N GLN A 103 16.11 6.29 -0.79
CA GLN A 103 15.47 6.93 0.36
C GLN A 103 14.02 7.32 0.07
N LEU A 104 13.76 7.82 -1.14
CA LEU A 104 12.42 8.15 -1.61
C LEU A 104 11.50 6.92 -1.61
N GLU A 105 11.94 5.82 -2.22
CA GLU A 105 11.20 4.55 -2.24
C GLU A 105 10.89 4.05 -0.82
N GLU A 106 11.90 4.00 0.06
CA GLU A 106 11.74 3.55 1.45
C GLU A 106 10.76 4.43 2.24
N PHE A 107 10.81 5.73 2.03
CA PHE A 107 9.88 6.68 2.67
C PHE A 107 8.46 6.49 2.17
N GLN A 108 8.27 6.37 0.86
CA GLN A 108 6.96 6.14 0.25
C GLN A 108 6.34 4.81 0.70
N LEU A 109 7.14 3.76 0.86
CA LEU A 109 6.68 2.47 1.41
C LEU A 109 6.19 2.62 2.86
N LYS A 110 6.92 3.35 3.71
CA LYS A 110 6.48 3.65 5.08
C LYS A 110 5.16 4.42 5.11
N LEU A 111 4.98 5.39 4.20
CA LEU A 111 3.71 6.12 4.06
C LEU A 111 2.56 5.20 3.65
N VAL A 112 2.77 4.34 2.66
CA VAL A 112 1.76 3.35 2.23
C VAL A 112 1.36 2.44 3.38
N ASP A 113 2.31 1.95 4.16
CA ASP A 113 2.04 1.08 5.29
C ASP A 113 1.27 1.84 6.41
N LYS A 114 1.63 3.10 6.68
CA LYS A 114 0.90 3.92 7.65
C LYS A 114 -0.54 4.22 7.20
N ILE A 115 -0.75 4.47 5.90
CA ILE A 115 -2.10 4.65 5.34
C ILE A 115 -2.91 3.35 5.46
N LYS A 116 -2.29 2.17 5.22
CA LYS A 116 -2.97 0.87 5.42
C LYS A 116 -3.39 0.69 6.87
N GLU A 117 -2.50 0.94 7.83
CA GLU A 117 -2.82 0.86 9.27
C GLU A 117 -3.99 1.78 9.64
N ALA A 118 -3.98 3.02 9.16
CA ALA A 118 -5.03 3.98 9.46
C ALA A 118 -6.38 3.58 8.84
N ASN A 119 -6.38 3.06 7.61
CA ASN A 119 -7.60 2.53 6.97
C ASN A 119 -8.14 1.31 7.73
N GLN A 120 -7.28 0.37 8.12
CA GLN A 120 -7.69 -0.82 8.88
C GLN A 120 -8.32 -0.42 10.22
N LEU A 121 -7.71 0.52 10.93
CA LEU A 121 -8.27 1.03 12.18
C LEU A 121 -9.65 1.68 11.98
N ALA A 122 -9.81 2.46 10.91
CA ALA A 122 -11.11 3.07 10.57
C ALA A 122 -12.17 2.01 10.25
N GLU A 123 -11.83 0.96 9.51
CA GLU A 123 -12.71 -0.17 9.21
C GLU A 123 -13.12 -0.94 10.48
N GLU A 124 -12.17 -1.22 11.37
CA GLU A 124 -12.44 -1.87 12.67
C GLU A 124 -13.39 -1.06 13.54
N ILE A 125 -13.21 0.27 13.58
CA ILE A 125 -14.10 1.19 14.30
C ILE A 125 -15.50 1.15 13.66
N ASN A 126 -15.60 1.24 12.33
CA ASN A 126 -16.86 1.18 11.62
C ASN A 126 -17.63 -0.14 11.89
N LEU A 127 -16.93 -1.28 11.84
CA LEU A 127 -17.48 -2.58 12.18
C LEU A 127 -17.95 -2.64 13.65
N SER A 128 -17.18 -2.02 14.55
CA SER A 128 -17.54 -1.97 15.97
C SER A 128 -18.77 -1.10 16.23
N ILE A 129 -18.94 -0.02 15.49
CA ILE A 129 -20.13 0.85 15.55
C ILE A 129 -21.37 0.09 15.03
N SER A 130 -21.22 -0.64 13.91
CA SER A 130 -22.34 -1.37 13.29
C SER A 130 -22.82 -2.54 14.14
N LYS A 131 -21.91 -3.28 14.79
CA LYS A 131 -22.23 -4.44 15.65
C LYS A 131 -22.87 -4.06 17.00
N LYS A 132 -22.62 -2.83 17.51
CA LYS A 132 -23.06 -2.39 18.85
C LYS A 132 -24.29 -1.49 18.78
N LYS A 133 -25.46 -2.05 18.47
CA LYS A 133 -26.75 -1.32 18.56
C LYS A 133 -27.16 -0.88 20.01
N SER A 134 -26.44 -1.31 21.07
CA SER A 134 -27.01 -1.26 22.42
C SER A 134 -26.35 -0.30 23.44
N LYS A 135 -25.21 0.37 23.16
CA LYS A 135 -24.58 1.30 24.11
C LYS A 135 -24.24 2.64 23.47
N LYS A 136 -25.18 3.59 23.51
CA LYS A 136 -25.07 4.96 22.95
C LYS A 136 -23.75 5.68 23.28
N ARG A 137 -23.26 5.60 24.53
CA ARG A 137 -22.07 6.33 25.00
C ARG A 137 -20.77 5.82 24.35
N LYS A 138 -20.60 4.50 24.21
CA LYS A 138 -19.42 3.89 23.57
C LYS A 138 -19.43 4.12 22.06
N SER A 139 -20.60 4.15 21.43
CA SER A 139 -20.76 4.49 20.03
C SER A 139 -20.39 5.97 19.74
N ALA A 140 -20.68 6.90 20.65
CA ALA A 140 -20.32 8.31 20.49
C ALA A 140 -18.79 8.54 20.55
N SER A 141 -18.09 7.84 21.46
CA SER A 141 -16.63 7.89 21.52
C SER A 141 -16.01 7.38 20.23
N LEU A 142 -16.40 6.18 19.77
CA LEU A 142 -15.89 5.58 18.53
C LEU A 142 -16.15 6.47 17.30
N LYS A 143 -17.33 7.12 17.21
CA LYS A 143 -17.62 8.07 16.13
C LYS A 143 -16.73 9.32 16.17
N ARG A 144 -16.33 9.77 17.37
CA ARG A 144 -15.40 10.89 17.52
C ARG A 144 -14.02 10.49 17.02
N THR A 145 -13.52 9.33 17.44
CA THR A 145 -12.22 8.78 17.01
C THR A 145 -12.20 8.55 15.49
N LEU A 146 -13.25 7.98 14.91
CA LEU A 146 -13.40 7.82 13.47
C LEU A 146 -13.34 9.17 12.73
N GLY A 147 -13.98 10.20 13.26
CA GLY A 147 -13.95 11.56 12.69
C GLY A 147 -12.59 12.25 12.76
N GLN A 148 -11.60 11.70 13.50
CA GLN A 148 -10.20 12.16 13.46
C GLN A 148 -9.40 11.43 12.36
N LEU A 149 -9.83 10.24 11.97
CA LEU A 149 -9.19 9.43 10.93
C LEU A 149 -9.71 9.78 9.53
N GLU A 150 -11.04 9.83 9.36
CA GLU A 150 -11.71 9.99 8.07
C GLU A 150 -12.31 11.39 7.92
N THR A 151 -12.08 11.99 6.74
CA THR A 151 -12.72 13.26 6.38
C THR A 151 -14.19 13.00 6.05
N LYS A 152 -15.08 13.77 6.67
CA LYS A 152 -16.51 13.70 6.37
C LYS A 152 -16.78 14.23 4.96
N GLU A 153 -17.72 13.62 4.27
CA GLU A 153 -18.21 14.14 2.99
C GLU A 153 -18.74 15.57 3.11
N GLY A 154 -18.50 16.37 2.10
CA GLY A 154 -18.98 17.75 2.00
C GLY A 154 -17.99 18.71 1.38
N THR A 155 -18.45 19.92 1.07
CA THR A 155 -17.64 20.97 0.47
C THR A 155 -16.79 21.67 1.54
N TYR A 156 -15.52 21.97 1.24
CA TYR A 156 -14.56 22.69 2.11
C TYR A 156 -14.34 22.04 3.48
N ARG A 157 -14.29 20.71 3.54
CA ARG A 157 -13.97 19.99 4.76
C ARG A 157 -12.46 19.97 5.00
N GLN A 158 -12.09 20.08 6.28
CA GLN A 158 -10.69 19.93 6.69
C GLN A 158 -10.26 18.47 6.48
N PRO A 159 -9.15 18.21 5.76
CA PRO A 159 -8.65 16.84 5.60
C PRO A 159 -8.23 16.26 6.94
N MET A 160 -8.73 15.07 7.25
CA MET A 160 -8.37 14.31 8.45
C MET A 160 -7.12 13.44 8.17
N LEU A 161 -6.69 12.67 9.18
CA LEU A 161 -5.39 12.01 9.18
C LEU A 161 -5.12 11.18 7.92
N ILE A 162 -6.08 10.35 7.48
CA ILE A 162 -5.90 9.49 6.29
C ILE A 162 -5.66 10.33 5.04
N ASP A 163 -6.43 11.39 4.84
CA ASP A 163 -6.27 12.26 3.67
C ASP A 163 -4.98 13.09 3.74
N GLN A 164 -4.54 13.48 4.93
CA GLN A 164 -3.25 14.17 5.10
C GLN A 164 -2.06 13.25 4.78
N LEU A 165 -2.11 11.98 5.21
CA LEU A 165 -1.11 10.98 4.83
C LEU A 165 -1.11 10.72 3.31
N ARG A 166 -2.30 10.59 2.71
CA ARG A 166 -2.45 10.45 1.24
C ARG A 166 -1.93 11.66 0.49
N TYR A 167 -2.18 12.86 0.99
CA TYR A 167 -1.65 14.09 0.41
C TYR A 167 -0.12 14.12 0.44
N LEU A 168 0.48 13.81 1.60
CA LEU A 168 1.94 13.73 1.74
C LEU A 168 2.52 12.69 0.77
N TYR A 169 1.91 11.52 0.66
CA TYR A 169 2.31 10.52 -0.32
C TYR A 169 2.21 11.05 -1.75
N GLY A 170 1.10 11.68 -2.11
CA GLY A 170 0.90 12.28 -3.42
C GLY A 170 1.94 13.35 -3.77
N MET A 171 2.39 14.13 -2.79
CA MET A 171 3.47 15.12 -3.00
C MET A 171 4.81 14.45 -3.31
N THR A 172 5.13 13.34 -2.66
CA THR A 172 6.41 12.62 -2.86
C THR A 172 6.45 11.80 -4.15
N THR A 173 5.29 11.53 -4.79
CA THR A 173 5.22 10.72 -6.02
C THR A 173 5.18 11.53 -7.31
N ARG A 174 5.30 12.85 -7.23
CA ARG A 174 5.21 13.74 -8.41
C ARG A 174 6.47 13.78 -9.24
N ALA A 175 7.63 13.56 -8.63
CA ALA A 175 8.92 13.60 -9.29
C ALA A 175 9.92 12.68 -8.58
N ASP A 176 10.91 12.21 -9.34
CA ASP A 176 12.05 11.47 -8.84
C ASP A 176 13.07 12.46 -8.26
N GLN A 177 12.83 12.95 -7.05
CA GLN A 177 13.66 13.97 -6.41
C GLN A 177 14.04 13.55 -4.99
N ALA A 178 15.12 14.14 -4.48
CA ALA A 178 15.48 14.00 -3.08
C ALA A 178 14.39 14.60 -2.18
N LEU A 179 14.09 13.92 -1.08
CA LEU A 179 13.12 14.40 -0.09
C LEU A 179 13.71 15.55 0.73
N GLY A 180 12.90 16.59 0.94
CA GLY A 180 13.21 17.61 1.93
C GLY A 180 12.96 17.14 3.36
N GLN A 181 13.60 17.80 4.33
CA GLN A 181 13.42 17.50 5.75
C GLN A 181 11.97 17.67 6.20
N ASP A 182 11.25 18.61 5.61
CA ASP A 182 9.84 18.90 5.85
C ASP A 182 8.93 17.68 5.63
N ALA A 183 9.25 16.82 4.65
CA ALA A 183 8.50 15.60 4.40
C ALA A 183 8.66 14.60 5.57
N TYR A 184 9.86 14.45 6.10
CA TYR A 184 10.14 13.59 7.26
C TYR A 184 9.48 14.12 8.52
N ASP A 185 9.60 15.42 8.79
CA ASP A 185 9.00 16.07 9.95
C ASP A 185 7.48 15.94 9.91
N ARG A 186 6.87 16.18 8.73
CA ARG A 186 5.42 16.01 8.55
C ARG A 186 4.96 14.58 8.77
N PHE A 187 5.72 13.60 8.29
CA PHE A 187 5.40 12.20 8.52
C PHE A 187 5.50 11.81 10.00
N ALA A 188 6.50 12.34 10.70
CA ALA A 188 6.64 12.14 12.15
C ALA A 188 5.44 12.70 12.91
N ASP A 189 5.00 13.94 12.60
CA ASP A 189 3.82 14.57 13.20
C ASP A 189 2.55 13.74 12.98
N LEU A 190 2.31 13.29 11.73
CA LEU A 190 1.13 12.49 11.41
C LEU A 190 1.16 11.11 12.06
N THR A 191 2.35 10.53 12.23
CA THR A 191 2.53 9.26 12.95
C THR A 191 2.23 9.44 14.44
N ALA A 192 2.75 10.50 15.08
CA ALA A 192 2.45 10.83 16.47
C ALA A 192 0.95 11.06 16.67
N GLN A 193 0.30 11.79 15.75
CA GLN A 193 -1.16 12.01 15.79
C GLN A 193 -1.93 10.68 15.69
N PHE A 194 -1.49 9.77 14.82
CA PHE A 194 -2.10 8.44 14.70
C PHE A 194 -1.99 7.64 16.01
N ASP A 195 -0.82 7.67 16.64
CA ASP A 195 -0.58 6.95 17.88
C ASP A 195 -1.43 7.51 19.05
N GLU A 196 -1.65 8.83 19.10
CA GLU A 196 -2.57 9.44 20.05
C GLU A 196 -4.04 9.03 19.81
N ILE A 197 -4.45 8.92 18.53
CA ILE A 197 -5.79 8.43 18.18
C ILE A 197 -5.97 6.97 18.65
N LYS A 198 -4.95 6.11 18.46
CA LYS A 198 -4.99 4.71 18.92
C LYS A 198 -5.14 4.58 20.44
N LYS A 199 -4.51 5.46 21.23
CA LYS A 199 -4.63 5.46 22.69
C LYS A 199 -6.04 5.78 23.20
N GLN A 200 -6.91 6.37 22.37
CA GLN A 200 -8.29 6.74 22.74
C GLN A 200 -9.30 5.56 22.62
N LEU A 201 -8.87 4.42 22.12
CA LEU A 201 -9.69 3.23 21.89
C LEU A 201 -9.66 2.26 23.06
#